data_4d89bef104d994c48747d9e52dd55bf2
#
_entry.id   4d89bef104d994c48747d9e52dd55bf2
#
_cell.length_a   1.000
_cell.length_b   1.000
_cell.length_c   1.000
_cell.angle_alpha   90.00
_cell.angle_beta   90.00
_cell.angle_gamma   90.00
#
_symmetry.space_group_name_H-M   'P 1'
#
loop_
_entity.id
_entity.type
_entity.pdbx_description
1 polymer ?
#
loop_
_entity_poly.entity_id
_entity_poly.type
_entity_poly.pdbx_seq_one_letter_code
_entity_poly.pdbx_strand_id
1 'polypeptide(L)'
;MISLNYRDSRPIYEQIRDGLRKLIVTGALGADEKLPSVRALAAQLAINPNTIQRAYNELEGEGYIYSVPGKGSFAAANAAADSARRAELMTQVR
;
A
#
# COMPACT_ATOMS: atom_id res chain seq x y z
N MET A 1 2.04 7.02 -11.40
CA MET A 1 1.79 5.87 -10.53
C MET A 1 0.54 6.06 -9.67
N ILE A 2 0.47 7.11 -8.90
CA ILE A 2 -0.70 7.41 -8.07
C ILE A 2 -1.27 8.74 -8.49
N SER A 3 -2.56 8.75 -8.80
CA SER A 3 -3.27 9.99 -9.10
C SER A 3 -3.98 10.47 -7.86
N LEU A 4 -3.66 11.69 -7.44
CA LEU A 4 -4.30 12.31 -6.29
C LEU A 4 -5.34 13.30 -6.77
N ASN A 5 -6.50 13.25 -6.14
CA ASN A 5 -7.58 14.18 -6.45
C ASN A 5 -7.85 15.05 -5.23
N TYR A 6 -7.36 16.28 -5.28
CA TYR A 6 -7.50 17.18 -4.15
C TYR A 6 -8.94 17.67 -3.98
N ARG A 7 -9.79 17.43 -4.97
CA ARG A 7 -11.20 17.77 -4.86
C ARG A 7 -12.03 16.66 -4.23
N ASP A 8 -11.42 15.45 -4.11
CA ASP A 8 -12.07 14.34 -3.45
C ASP A 8 -12.17 14.66 -1.96
N SER A 9 -13.31 14.34 -1.34
CA SER A 9 -13.50 14.59 0.09
C SER A 9 -12.67 13.64 0.95
N ARG A 10 -12.15 12.55 0.39
CA ARG A 10 -11.34 11.61 1.17
C ARG A 10 -9.99 12.22 1.52
N PRO A 11 -9.49 11.95 2.72
CA PRO A 11 -8.13 12.40 3.07
C PRO A 11 -7.09 11.89 2.08
N ILE A 12 -6.04 12.67 1.90
CA ILE A 12 -4.98 12.32 0.96
C ILE A 12 -4.33 10.98 1.32
N TYR A 13 -4.13 10.71 2.62
CA TYR A 13 -3.48 9.45 3.00
C TYR A 13 -4.31 8.23 2.56
N GLU A 14 -5.65 8.36 2.57
CA GLU A 14 -6.50 7.27 2.10
C GLU A 14 -6.36 7.05 0.61
N GLN A 15 -6.25 8.12 -0.15
CA GLN A 15 -6.07 8.00 -1.59
C GLN A 15 -4.73 7.32 -1.91
N ILE A 16 -3.69 7.66 -1.17
CA ILE A 16 -2.37 7.04 -1.34
C ILE A 16 -2.44 5.57 -0.96
N ARG A 17 -3.03 5.27 0.19
CA ARG A 17 -3.17 3.88 0.65
C ARG A 17 -3.93 3.05 -0.37
N ASP A 18 -5.09 3.55 -0.80
CA ASP A 18 -5.93 2.81 -1.73
C ASP A 18 -5.27 2.65 -3.10
N GLY A 19 -4.55 3.66 -3.56
CA GLY A 19 -3.83 3.59 -4.81
C GLY A 19 -2.72 2.53 -4.78
N LEU A 20 -1.95 2.53 -3.71
CA LEU A 20 -0.88 1.53 -3.56
C LEU A 20 -1.46 0.14 -3.40
N ARG A 21 -2.50 0.00 -2.59
CA ARG A 21 -3.15 -1.30 -2.42
C ARG A 21 -3.65 -1.86 -3.75
N LYS A 22 -4.25 -1.00 -4.56
CA LYS A 22 -4.72 -1.42 -5.88
C LYS A 22 -3.58 -1.90 -6.75
N LEU A 23 -2.45 -1.19 -6.75
CA LEU A 23 -1.28 -1.61 -7.52
C LEU A 23 -0.77 -2.98 -7.09
N ILE A 24 -0.79 -3.24 -5.78
CA ILE A 24 -0.33 -4.52 -5.26
C ILE A 24 -1.32 -5.63 -5.59
N VAL A 25 -2.60 -5.39 -5.36
CA VAL A 25 -3.64 -6.40 -5.59
C VAL A 25 -3.74 -6.77 -7.05
N THR A 26 -3.60 -5.81 -7.95
CA THR A 26 -3.69 -6.08 -9.38
C THR A 26 -2.40 -6.63 -9.96
N GLY A 27 -1.32 -6.64 -9.19
CA GLY A 27 -0.03 -7.14 -9.68
C GLY A 27 0.80 -6.11 -10.41
N ALA A 28 0.33 -4.88 -10.50
CA ALA A 28 1.13 -3.80 -11.10
C ALA A 28 2.42 -3.59 -10.32
N LEU A 29 2.35 -3.72 -9.00
CA LEU A 29 3.53 -3.88 -8.16
C LEU A 29 3.70 -5.37 -7.92
N GLY A 30 4.81 -5.92 -8.38
CA GLY A 30 5.05 -7.35 -8.28
C GLY A 30 5.38 -7.79 -6.88
N ALA A 31 5.38 -9.11 -6.67
CA ALA A 31 5.73 -9.70 -5.39
C ALA A 31 7.14 -9.29 -4.98
N ASP A 32 7.28 -8.82 -3.76
CA ASP A 32 8.57 -8.40 -3.18
C ASP A 32 9.21 -7.22 -3.92
N GLU A 33 8.43 -6.52 -4.73
CA GLU A 33 8.94 -5.34 -5.40
C GLU A 33 9.12 -4.21 -4.39
N LYS A 34 10.24 -3.51 -4.48
CA LYS A 34 10.55 -2.45 -3.54
C LYS A 34 9.69 -1.21 -3.83
N LEU A 35 9.08 -0.68 -2.79
CA LEU A 35 8.35 0.58 -2.90
C LEU A 35 9.31 1.75 -2.73
N PRO A 36 8.94 2.93 -3.25
CA PRO A 36 9.73 4.13 -2.97
C PRO A 36 9.76 4.38 -1.46
N SER A 37 10.83 4.98 -0.98
CA SER A 37 10.89 5.36 0.42
C SER A 37 9.81 6.41 0.71
N VAL A 38 9.45 6.53 1.99
CA VAL A 38 8.48 7.54 2.40
C VAL A 38 8.90 8.92 1.92
N ARG A 39 10.18 9.26 2.09
CA ARG A 39 10.67 10.57 1.68
C ARG A 39 10.64 10.75 0.17
N ALA A 40 11.02 9.71 -0.56
CA ALA A 40 11.04 9.79 -2.01
C ALA A 40 9.63 9.97 -2.55
N LEU A 41 8.67 9.21 -2.06
CA LEU A 41 7.30 9.35 -2.53
C LEU A 41 6.70 10.67 -2.11
N ALA A 42 6.99 11.14 -0.90
CA ALA A 42 6.52 12.43 -0.43
C ALA A 42 7.04 13.55 -1.33
N ALA A 43 8.30 13.49 -1.70
CA ALA A 43 8.88 14.48 -2.60
C ALA A 43 8.25 14.41 -3.99
N GLN A 44 8.05 13.21 -4.48
CA GLN A 44 7.46 12.97 -5.79
C GLN A 44 6.05 13.52 -5.89
N LEU A 45 5.27 13.34 -4.83
CA LEU A 45 3.88 13.79 -4.80
C LEU A 45 3.70 15.17 -4.19
N ALA A 46 4.78 15.77 -3.70
CA ALA A 46 4.77 17.07 -3.02
C ALA A 46 3.82 17.06 -1.81
N ILE A 47 3.95 16.03 -0.99
CA ILE A 47 3.09 15.80 0.16
C ILE A 47 3.95 15.61 1.40
N ASN A 48 3.38 15.93 2.56
CA ASN A 48 4.05 15.75 3.84
C ASN A 48 4.44 14.27 4.04
N PRO A 49 5.71 13.99 4.39
CA PRO A 49 6.13 12.61 4.63
C PRO A 49 5.29 11.87 5.69
N ASN A 50 4.77 12.59 6.67
CA ASN A 50 3.93 11.96 7.70
C ASN A 50 2.66 11.35 7.10
N THR A 51 2.12 11.99 6.07
CA THR A 51 0.96 11.48 5.36
C THR A 51 1.28 10.17 4.65
N ILE A 52 2.45 10.13 4.00
CA ILE A 52 2.90 8.92 3.33
C ILE A 52 3.17 7.81 4.36
N GLN A 53 3.81 8.17 5.47
CA GLN A 53 4.12 7.19 6.51
C GLN A 53 2.84 6.56 7.07
N ARG A 54 1.81 7.36 7.26
CA ARG A 54 0.53 6.85 7.74
C ARG A 54 -0.06 5.82 6.77
N ALA A 55 -0.03 6.13 5.47
CA ALA A 55 -0.53 5.20 4.46
C ALA A 55 0.26 3.90 4.48
N TYR A 56 1.59 4.00 4.57
CA TYR A 56 2.45 2.82 4.61
C TYR A 56 2.18 1.99 5.85
N ASN A 57 2.02 2.65 7.00
CA ASN A 57 1.73 1.93 8.25
C ASN A 57 0.44 1.13 8.15
N GLU A 58 -0.59 1.71 7.55
CA GLU A 58 -1.86 1.02 7.40
C GLU A 58 -1.74 -0.16 6.44
N LEU A 59 -1.02 0.02 5.33
CA LEU A 59 -0.80 -1.07 4.40
C LEU A 59 -0.01 -2.21 5.03
N GLU A 60 0.97 -1.86 5.84
CA GLU A 60 1.76 -2.89 6.54
C GLU A 60 0.89 -3.64 7.55
N GLY A 61 0.05 -2.92 8.28
CA GLY A 61 -0.86 -3.54 9.23
C GLY A 61 -1.86 -4.47 8.56
N GLU A 62 -2.21 -4.18 7.31
CA GLU A 62 -3.14 -5.01 6.55
C GLU A 62 -2.44 -6.14 5.80
N GLY A 63 -1.12 -6.18 5.80
CA GLY A 63 -0.38 -7.25 5.17
C GLY A 63 -0.08 -7.05 3.69
N TYR A 64 -0.31 -5.85 3.16
CA TYR A 64 -0.01 -5.59 1.75
C TYR A 64 1.44 -5.26 1.50
N ILE A 65 2.14 -4.75 2.49
CA ILE A 65 3.56 -4.47 2.38
C ILE A 65 4.27 -4.93 3.66
N TYR A 66 5.58 -5.04 3.58
CA TYR A 66 6.41 -5.34 4.74
C TYR A 66 7.65 -4.48 4.70
N SER A 67 8.21 -4.20 5.86
CA SER A 67 9.41 -3.38 6.01
C SER A 67 10.61 -4.24 6.38
N VAL A 68 11.73 -3.95 5.76
CA VAL A 68 13.00 -4.60 6.10
C VAL A 68 13.94 -3.50 6.59
N PRO A 69 14.36 -3.53 7.86
CA PRO A 69 15.23 -2.48 8.39
C PRO A 69 16.48 -2.31 7.54
N GLY A 70 16.79 -1.07 7.22
CA GLY A 70 17.95 -0.75 6.40
C GLY A 70 17.77 -0.96 4.91
N LYS A 71 16.67 -1.56 4.49
CA LYS A 71 16.44 -1.84 3.07
C LYS A 71 15.21 -1.16 2.49
N GLY A 72 14.18 -0.95 3.30
CA GLY A 72 12.98 -0.24 2.88
C GLY A 72 11.72 -1.07 2.99
N SER A 73 10.70 -0.65 2.25
CA SER A 73 9.41 -1.32 2.24
C SER A 73 9.20 -2.03 0.91
N PHE A 74 8.55 -3.17 0.96
CA PHE A 74 8.36 -4.04 -0.19
C PHE A 74 6.92 -4.50 -0.27
N ALA A 75 6.42 -4.71 -1.49
CA ALA A 75 5.10 -5.30 -1.67
C ALA A 75 5.15 -6.74 -1.17
N ALA A 76 4.14 -7.14 -0.40
CA ALA A 76 4.11 -8.50 0.13
C ALA A 76 3.88 -9.49 -1.00
N ALA A 77 4.65 -10.57 -0.97
CA ALA A 77 4.51 -11.63 -1.94
C ALA A 77 3.15 -12.25 -1.84
N ASN A 78 2.32 -12.50 -2.55
CA ASN A 78 1.02 -13.13 -2.44
C ASN A 78 -0.07 -12.26 -1.81
N ALA A 79 0.15 -10.93 -1.75
CA ALA A 79 -0.87 -10.07 -1.16
C ALA A 79 -2.22 -10.24 -1.85
N ALA A 80 -2.25 -10.33 -3.18
CA ALA A 80 -3.49 -10.53 -3.92
C ALA A 80 -4.09 -11.92 -3.64
N ALA A 81 -3.25 -12.94 -3.63
CA ALA A 81 -3.71 -14.30 -3.36
C ALA A 81 -4.19 -14.43 -1.92
N ASP A 82 -3.47 -13.80 -0.99
CA ASP A 82 -3.86 -13.83 0.41
C ASP A 82 -5.20 -13.14 0.64
N SER A 83 -5.45 -12.04 -0.05
CA SER A 83 -6.73 -11.36 0.05
C SER A 83 -7.89 -12.25 -0.41
N ALA A 84 -7.71 -12.91 -1.55
CA ALA A 84 -8.73 -13.80 -2.08
C ALA A 84 -8.93 -15.00 -1.15
N ARG A 85 -7.83 -15.57 -0.68
CA ARG A 85 -7.89 -16.72 0.22
C ARG A 85 -8.54 -16.37 1.54
N ARG A 86 -8.24 -15.20 2.06
CA ARG A 86 -8.81 -14.73 3.32
C ARG A 86 -10.33 -14.59 3.19
N ALA A 87 -10.79 -14.04 2.08
CA ALA A 87 -12.22 -13.92 1.84
C ALA A 87 -12.90 -15.27 1.79
N GLU A 88 -12.28 -16.24 1.12
CA GLU A 88 -12.79 -17.60 1.06
C GLU A 88 -12.85 -18.24 2.45
N LEU A 89 -11.78 -18.11 3.20
CA LEU A 89 -11.71 -18.70 4.53
C LEU A 89 -12.75 -18.10 5.46
N MET A 90 -12.94 -16.80 5.39
CA MET A 90 -13.95 -16.16 6.21
C MET A 90 -15.35 -16.63 5.87
N THR A 91 -15.57 -17.02 4.63
CA THR A 91 -16.86 -17.58 4.22
C THR A 91 -17.01 -19.02 4.69
N GLN A 92 -15.93 -19.78 4.64
CA GLN A 92 -16.00 -21.21 4.94
C GLN A 92 -15.95 -21.52 6.42
N VAL A 93 -15.26 -20.73 7.18
CA VAL A 93 -15.05 -21.00 8.59
C VAL A 93 -16.31 -20.77 9.41
N ARG A 94 -17.25 -20.07 8.88
CA ARG A 94 -18.53 -19.85 9.60
C ARG A 94 -19.50 -21.03 9.43
#